data_443cdd29e17ea0dbfe2ccad6048b3e3c
#
_entry.id   443cdd29e17ea0dbfe2ccad6048b3e3c
#
_cell.length_a   1.000
_cell.length_b   1.000
_cell.length_c   1.000
_cell.angle_alpha   90.00
_cell.angle_beta   90.00
_cell.angle_gamma   90.00
#
_symmetry.space_group_name_H-M   'P 1'
#
loop_
_entity.id
_entity.type
_entity.pdbx_description
1 polymer ?
#
loop_
_entity_poly.entity_id
_entity_poly.type
_entity_poly.pdbx_seq_one_letter_code
_entity_poly.pdbx_strand_id
1 'polypeptide(L)'
;MSKANVPALYSGFKSYVRFLTEKIYYKKVYYLNTENVPEDGTPLLIVSDHQNSLNDALGILMSIRDRVVHVIVRADVFALSPIADKFLRSIGLLPAFRLNWEGEAALKNNGATFRDSEKSLLDGSTVAIYPEAGHQDRHWLGTFSYGYTKMAFEAAEMGNFEKEIFILPSCNHYSEYSGLRNEMLIKYGTPISLKPYYELY
;
A
#
# COMPACT_ATOMS: atom_id res chain seq x y z
N MET A 1 24.03 3.41 3.44
CA MET A 1 22.61 3.48 3.81
C MET A 1 22.25 2.21 4.55
N SER A 2 21.66 2.32 5.73
CA SER A 2 21.29 1.14 6.57
C SER A 2 20.10 0.43 5.90
N LYS A 3 20.26 -0.87 5.63
CA LYS A 3 19.10 -1.70 5.22
C LYS A 3 18.04 -1.60 6.29
N ALA A 4 16.80 -1.30 5.93
CA ALA A 4 15.70 -1.29 6.88
C ALA A 4 15.66 -2.64 7.60
N ASN A 5 15.58 -2.59 8.92
CA ASN A 5 15.55 -3.80 9.73
C ASN A 5 14.16 -4.42 9.63
N VAL A 6 13.95 -5.23 8.59
CA VAL A 6 12.66 -5.90 8.33
C VAL A 6 12.42 -6.92 9.45
N PRO A 7 11.34 -6.78 10.27
CA PRO A 7 11.08 -7.70 11.35
C PRO A 7 10.95 -9.15 10.87
N ALA A 8 11.52 -10.10 11.61
CA ALA A 8 11.53 -11.52 11.24
C ALA A 8 10.10 -12.07 11.05
N LEU A 9 9.15 -11.65 11.90
CA LEU A 9 7.74 -12.02 11.78
C LEU A 9 7.14 -11.56 10.45
N TYR A 10 7.41 -10.29 10.06
CA TYR A 10 6.95 -9.73 8.79
C TYR A 10 7.56 -10.50 7.61
N SER A 11 8.87 -10.76 7.65
CA SER A 11 9.57 -11.48 6.59
C SER A 11 9.06 -12.93 6.44
N GLY A 12 8.85 -13.63 7.56
CA GLY A 12 8.28 -14.98 7.57
C GLY A 12 6.85 -15.00 7.02
N PHE A 13 6.01 -14.09 7.48
CA PHE A 13 4.63 -13.94 6.98
C PHE A 13 4.62 -13.67 5.47
N LYS A 14 5.42 -12.71 5.02
CA LYS A 14 5.53 -12.36 3.60
C LYS A 14 5.97 -13.54 2.73
N SER A 15 6.95 -14.30 3.19
CA SER A 15 7.44 -15.49 2.49
C SER A 15 6.36 -16.58 2.41
N TYR A 16 5.63 -16.80 3.49
CA TYR A 16 4.51 -17.76 3.55
C TYR A 16 3.37 -17.36 2.60
N VAL A 17 2.93 -16.10 2.67
CA VAL A 17 1.87 -15.58 1.79
C VAL A 17 2.30 -15.67 0.33
N ARG A 18 3.54 -15.32 0.03
CA ARG A 18 4.10 -15.44 -1.31
C ARG A 18 4.05 -16.89 -1.82
N PHE A 19 4.46 -17.84 -1.00
CA PHE A 19 4.40 -19.26 -1.36
C PHE A 19 2.96 -19.69 -1.67
N LEU A 20 1.99 -19.34 -0.79
CA LEU A 20 0.59 -19.68 -1.00
C LEU A 20 0.05 -19.06 -2.29
N THR A 21 0.34 -17.80 -2.51
CA THR A 21 -0.17 -17.04 -3.66
C THR A 21 0.45 -17.48 -4.97
N GLU A 22 1.79 -17.54 -5.05
CA GLU A 22 2.49 -17.86 -6.30
C GLU A 22 2.52 -19.35 -6.66
N LYS A 23 2.38 -20.26 -5.67
CA LYS A 23 2.48 -21.71 -5.93
C LYS A 23 1.16 -22.44 -5.84
N ILE A 24 0.21 -21.95 -5.07
CA ILE A 24 -1.06 -22.64 -4.80
C ILE A 24 -2.21 -21.90 -5.48
N TYR A 25 -2.42 -20.63 -5.15
CA TYR A 25 -3.60 -19.88 -5.56
C TYR A 25 -3.56 -19.48 -7.04
N TYR A 26 -2.52 -18.77 -7.47
CA TYR A 26 -2.36 -18.40 -8.88
C TYR A 26 -1.57 -19.45 -9.66
N LYS A 27 -1.92 -19.59 -10.93
CA LYS A 27 -1.15 -20.38 -11.90
C LYS A 27 0.19 -19.70 -12.19
N LYS A 28 0.15 -18.37 -12.34
CA LYS A 28 1.32 -17.55 -12.59
C LYS A 28 1.10 -16.12 -12.08
N VAL A 29 2.14 -15.53 -11.50
CA VAL A 29 2.18 -14.13 -11.10
C VAL A 29 3.31 -13.45 -11.86
N TYR A 30 2.99 -12.32 -12.50
CA TYR A 30 3.94 -11.51 -13.25
C TYR A 30 4.22 -10.22 -12.49
N TYR A 31 5.48 -9.85 -12.41
CA TYR A 31 5.94 -8.59 -11.84
C TYR A 31 6.68 -7.82 -12.93
N LEU A 32 6.13 -6.69 -13.38
CA LEU A 32 6.69 -5.88 -14.44
C LEU A 32 7.19 -4.55 -13.91
N ASN A 33 8.32 -4.09 -14.46
CA ASN A 33 8.97 -2.82 -14.16
C ASN A 33 9.30 -2.67 -12.66
N THR A 34 9.69 -3.76 -12.02
CA THR A 34 10.10 -3.74 -10.59
C THR A 34 11.36 -2.91 -10.36
N GLU A 35 12.14 -2.66 -11.40
CA GLU A 35 13.28 -1.74 -11.41
C GLU A 35 12.89 -0.29 -11.18
N ASN A 36 11.62 0.07 -11.37
CA ASN A 36 11.08 1.41 -11.09
C ASN A 36 10.83 1.63 -9.59
N VAL A 37 10.88 0.58 -8.77
CA VAL A 37 10.75 0.73 -7.32
C VAL A 37 12.04 1.36 -6.78
N PRO A 38 12.00 2.56 -6.19
CA PRO A 38 13.19 3.20 -5.64
C PRO A 38 13.90 2.34 -4.60
N GLU A 39 15.18 2.61 -4.34
CA GLU A 39 15.96 1.91 -3.33
C GLU A 39 15.34 1.97 -1.93
N ASP A 40 15.63 0.93 -1.12
CA ASP A 40 15.17 0.86 0.27
C ASP A 40 15.63 2.10 1.09
N GLY A 41 14.73 2.57 1.96
CA GLY A 41 14.93 3.81 2.72
C GLY A 41 14.50 5.09 1.98
N THR A 42 14.08 5.00 0.71
CA THR A 42 13.45 6.12 0.00
C THR A 42 11.96 6.20 0.39
N PRO A 43 11.45 7.38 0.86
CA PRO A 43 10.03 7.58 1.12
C PRO A 43 9.19 7.28 -0.13
N LEU A 44 8.34 6.27 -0.06
CA LEU A 44 7.61 5.78 -1.23
C LEU A 44 6.12 5.58 -0.95
N LEU A 45 5.28 6.30 -1.67
CA LEU A 45 3.84 6.11 -1.69
C LEU A 45 3.43 5.39 -2.97
N ILE A 46 3.00 4.12 -2.85
CA ILE A 46 2.44 3.37 -3.97
C ILE A 46 0.96 3.70 -4.08
N VAL A 47 0.57 4.14 -5.26
CA VAL A 47 -0.82 4.46 -5.61
C VAL A 47 -1.28 3.47 -6.66
N SER A 48 -2.19 2.58 -6.27
CA SER A 48 -2.63 1.47 -7.12
C SER A 48 -4.13 1.53 -7.40
N ASP A 49 -4.54 0.97 -8.52
CA ASP A 49 -5.93 0.61 -8.76
C ASP A 49 -6.43 -0.43 -7.76
N HIS A 50 -7.74 -0.57 -7.62
CA HIS A 50 -8.36 -1.48 -6.66
C HIS A 50 -9.41 -2.36 -7.32
N GLN A 51 -8.96 -3.49 -7.87
CA GLN A 51 -9.81 -4.39 -8.67
C GLN A 51 -10.25 -5.64 -7.91
N ASN A 52 -9.40 -6.22 -7.05
CA ASN A 52 -9.63 -7.52 -6.43
C ASN A 52 -9.30 -7.54 -4.93
N SER A 53 -9.84 -6.57 -4.19
CA SER A 53 -9.85 -6.56 -2.72
C SER A 53 -8.49 -6.90 -2.10
N LEU A 54 -8.42 -7.97 -1.30
CA LEU A 54 -7.20 -8.41 -0.61
C LEU A 54 -6.09 -8.82 -1.58
N ASN A 55 -6.42 -9.35 -2.75
CA ASN A 55 -5.41 -9.82 -3.70
C ASN A 55 -4.54 -8.69 -4.23
N ASP A 56 -5.08 -7.47 -4.38
CA ASP A 56 -4.31 -6.29 -4.77
C ASP A 56 -3.23 -5.96 -3.74
N ALA A 57 -3.61 -5.97 -2.46
CA ALA A 57 -2.67 -5.72 -1.36
C ALA A 57 -1.58 -6.79 -1.27
N LEU A 58 -1.95 -8.07 -1.43
CA LEU A 58 -1.00 -9.18 -1.43
C LEU A 58 -0.06 -9.09 -2.64
N GLY A 59 -0.55 -8.68 -3.81
CA GLY A 59 0.25 -8.49 -5.00
C GLY A 59 1.36 -7.46 -4.79
N ILE A 60 1.04 -6.29 -4.28
CA ILE A 60 2.02 -5.25 -3.95
C ILE A 60 2.99 -5.76 -2.86
N LEU A 61 2.47 -6.36 -1.80
CA LEU A 61 3.29 -6.89 -0.70
C LEU A 61 4.34 -7.89 -1.21
N MET A 62 3.98 -8.77 -2.13
CA MET A 62 4.86 -9.82 -2.66
C MET A 62 5.86 -9.31 -3.67
N SER A 63 5.51 -8.31 -4.47
CA SER A 63 6.36 -7.77 -5.53
C SER A 63 7.57 -7.00 -5.01
N ILE A 64 7.45 -6.37 -3.83
CA ILE A 64 8.53 -5.60 -3.19
C ILE A 64 9.21 -6.48 -2.15
N ARG A 65 10.47 -6.86 -2.36
CA ARG A 65 11.14 -7.90 -1.54
C ARG A 65 11.78 -7.37 -0.27
N ASP A 66 12.49 -6.29 -0.35
CA ASP A 66 13.56 -5.95 0.60
C ASP A 66 13.18 -4.84 1.58
N ARG A 67 11.89 -4.47 1.65
CA ARG A 67 11.41 -3.41 2.53
C ARG A 67 10.04 -3.73 3.13
N VAL A 68 9.71 -3.03 4.22
CA VAL A 68 8.36 -3.07 4.81
C VAL A 68 7.42 -2.24 3.94
N VAL A 69 6.28 -2.83 3.60
CA VAL A 69 5.18 -2.15 2.91
C VAL A 69 4.02 -2.05 3.87
N HIS A 70 3.64 -0.84 4.20
CA HIS A 70 2.42 -0.55 4.95
C HIS A 70 1.26 -0.44 3.97
N VAL A 71 0.24 -1.27 4.13
CA VAL A 71 -0.94 -1.25 3.25
C VAL A 71 -2.14 -0.71 4.02
N ILE A 72 -2.77 0.32 3.48
CA ILE A 72 -4.00 0.87 4.05
C ILE A 72 -5.18 0.00 3.63
N VAL A 73 -5.82 -0.63 4.62
CA VAL A 73 -6.93 -1.57 4.43
C VAL A 73 -8.13 -1.19 5.31
N ARG A 74 -9.29 -1.75 5.04
CA ARG A 74 -10.54 -1.45 5.78
C ARG A 74 -10.37 -1.69 7.28
N ALA A 75 -10.86 -0.76 8.09
CA ALA A 75 -10.73 -0.80 9.55
C ALA A 75 -11.54 -1.95 10.21
N ASP A 76 -12.62 -2.41 9.59
CA ASP A 76 -13.46 -3.47 10.14
C ASP A 76 -12.74 -4.81 10.32
N VAL A 77 -11.69 -5.09 9.52
CA VAL A 77 -10.87 -6.30 9.70
C VAL A 77 -10.06 -6.27 10.99
N PHE A 78 -9.76 -5.08 11.53
CA PHE A 78 -9.06 -4.92 12.81
C PHE A 78 -9.99 -5.11 14.02
N ALA A 79 -11.29 -4.91 13.83
CA ALA A 79 -12.30 -5.06 14.88
C ALA A 79 -12.67 -6.51 15.21
N LEU A 80 -12.13 -7.49 14.48
CA LEU A 80 -12.42 -8.92 14.69
C LEU A 80 -12.00 -9.39 16.08
N SER A 81 -10.84 -9.00 16.57
CA SER A 81 -10.37 -9.24 17.94
C SER A 81 -9.11 -8.40 18.23
N PRO A 82 -8.78 -8.16 19.53
CA PRO A 82 -7.51 -7.48 19.90
C PRO A 82 -6.26 -8.22 19.40
N ILE A 83 -6.32 -9.53 19.30
CA ILE A 83 -5.22 -10.35 18.78
C ILE A 83 -5.08 -10.12 17.28
N ALA A 84 -6.19 -10.08 16.54
CA ALA A 84 -6.20 -9.78 15.11
C ALA A 84 -5.65 -8.38 14.84
N ASP A 85 -6.09 -7.35 15.57
CA ASP A 85 -5.58 -5.99 15.45
C ASP A 85 -4.05 -5.94 15.62
N LYS A 86 -3.55 -6.51 16.72
CA LYS A 86 -2.11 -6.55 16.98
C LYS A 86 -1.33 -7.29 15.90
N PHE A 87 -1.86 -8.41 15.42
CA PHE A 87 -1.24 -9.18 14.33
C PHE A 87 -1.21 -8.40 13.03
N LEU A 88 -2.35 -7.83 12.60
CA LEU A 88 -2.46 -7.07 11.35
C LEU A 88 -1.50 -5.88 11.32
N ARG A 89 -1.40 -5.14 12.43
CA ARG A 89 -0.42 -4.05 12.57
C ARG A 89 1.03 -4.54 12.52
N SER A 90 1.32 -5.69 13.13
CA SER A 90 2.67 -6.25 13.12
C SER A 90 3.15 -6.69 11.74
N ILE A 91 2.22 -6.94 10.81
CA ILE A 91 2.50 -7.25 9.40
C ILE A 91 2.34 -6.02 8.49
N GLY A 92 2.28 -4.81 9.05
CA GLY A 92 2.31 -3.55 8.29
C GLY A 92 0.96 -3.07 7.76
N LEU A 93 -0.17 -3.65 8.19
CA LEU A 93 -1.48 -3.15 7.78
C LEU A 93 -1.92 -1.96 8.63
N LEU A 94 -2.52 -0.95 8.00
CA LEU A 94 -3.04 0.27 8.61
C LEU A 94 -4.56 0.38 8.35
N PRO A 95 -5.38 0.72 9.37
CA PRO A 95 -6.83 0.76 9.23
C PRO A 95 -7.32 2.01 8.50
N ALA A 96 -8.19 1.89 7.50
CA ALA A 96 -8.94 3.00 6.90
C ALA A 96 -10.42 2.93 7.29
N PHE A 97 -10.95 4.01 7.78
CA PHE A 97 -12.34 4.14 8.23
C PHE A 97 -13.20 4.78 7.13
N ARG A 98 -14.39 4.23 6.87
CA ARG A 98 -15.30 4.71 5.83
C ARG A 98 -16.30 5.73 6.40
N LEU A 99 -16.33 6.94 5.82
CA LEU A 99 -17.25 8.00 6.21
C LEU A 99 -18.73 7.57 6.15
N ASN A 100 -19.09 6.82 5.13
CA ASN A 100 -20.47 6.41 4.89
C ASN A 100 -21.03 5.42 5.94
N TRP A 101 -20.17 4.79 6.73
CA TRP A 101 -20.55 3.75 7.69
C TRP A 101 -20.28 4.16 9.14
N GLU A 102 -19.30 5.04 9.37
CA GLU A 102 -18.79 5.38 10.70
C GLU A 102 -18.93 6.88 11.05
N GLY A 103 -19.50 7.68 10.13
CA GLY A 103 -19.81 9.09 10.36
C GLY A 103 -18.58 9.94 10.72
N GLU A 104 -18.78 10.95 11.57
CA GLU A 104 -17.72 11.90 11.98
C GLU A 104 -16.55 11.22 12.73
N ALA A 105 -16.80 10.10 13.41
CA ALA A 105 -15.74 9.34 14.08
C ALA A 105 -14.70 8.82 13.08
N ALA A 106 -15.11 8.48 11.85
CA ALA A 106 -14.22 8.05 10.79
C ALA A 106 -13.19 9.13 10.43
N LEU A 107 -13.57 10.40 10.39
CA LEU A 107 -12.66 11.51 10.08
C LEU A 107 -11.53 11.62 11.09
N LYS A 108 -11.87 11.53 12.38
CA LYS A 108 -10.87 11.57 13.46
C LYS A 108 -9.92 10.37 13.42
N ASN A 109 -10.47 9.18 13.19
CA ASN A 109 -9.70 7.95 13.15
C ASN A 109 -8.81 7.88 11.90
N ASN A 110 -9.31 8.32 10.73
CA ASN A 110 -8.49 8.43 9.52
C ASN A 110 -7.33 9.42 9.68
N GLY A 111 -7.54 10.52 10.43
CA GLY A 111 -6.48 11.46 10.77
C GLY A 111 -5.32 10.79 11.55
N ALA A 112 -5.61 9.82 12.41
CA ALA A 112 -4.57 9.04 13.09
C ALA A 112 -3.83 8.12 12.11
N THR A 113 -4.55 7.39 11.26
CA THR A 113 -3.96 6.52 10.23
C THR A 113 -3.09 7.31 9.25
N PHE A 114 -3.53 8.47 8.81
CA PHE A 114 -2.74 9.33 7.92
C PHE A 114 -1.45 9.78 8.60
N ARG A 115 -1.51 10.25 9.84
CA ARG A 115 -0.30 10.60 10.60
C ARG A 115 0.66 9.42 10.78
N ASP A 116 0.17 8.22 11.00
CA ASP A 116 1.02 7.02 11.09
C ASP A 116 1.64 6.68 9.73
N SER A 117 0.89 6.87 8.64
CA SER A 117 1.39 6.69 7.26
C SER A 117 2.45 7.74 6.90
N GLU A 118 2.23 9.01 7.25
CA GLU A 118 3.16 10.12 7.06
C GLU A 118 4.48 9.89 7.79
N LYS A 119 4.42 9.45 9.05
CA LYS A 119 5.62 9.06 9.82
C LYS A 119 6.35 7.91 9.15
N SER A 120 5.61 6.88 8.72
CA SER A 120 6.19 5.73 8.03
C SER A 120 6.89 6.14 6.74
N LEU A 121 6.32 7.06 5.95
CA LEU A 121 6.98 7.64 4.77
C LEU A 121 8.27 8.36 5.16
N LEU A 122 8.24 9.22 6.18
CA LEU A 122 9.42 9.95 6.64
C LEU A 122 10.52 9.02 7.18
N ASP A 123 10.16 7.87 7.75
CA ASP A 123 11.12 6.85 8.17
C ASP A 123 11.71 6.04 6.99
N GLY A 124 11.34 6.37 5.76
CA GLY A 124 11.80 5.71 4.55
C GLY A 124 11.08 4.40 4.24
N SER A 125 9.95 4.15 4.90
CA SER A 125 9.09 3.00 4.59
C SER A 125 8.26 3.23 3.33
N THR A 126 7.66 2.15 2.83
CA THR A 126 6.70 2.21 1.73
C THR A 126 5.28 2.18 2.29
N VAL A 127 4.42 3.06 1.81
CA VAL A 127 2.98 3.03 2.06
C VAL A 127 2.25 2.74 0.77
N ALA A 128 1.27 1.84 0.78
CA ALA A 128 0.42 1.54 -0.37
C ALA A 128 -1.03 1.94 -0.09
N ILE A 129 -1.63 2.66 -1.02
CA ILE A 129 -3.00 3.16 -0.94
C ILE A 129 -3.77 2.92 -2.23
N TYR A 130 -5.06 2.71 -2.10
CA TYR A 130 -6.01 2.50 -3.19
C TYR A 130 -6.97 3.69 -3.26
N PRO A 131 -6.71 4.70 -4.11
CA PRO A 131 -7.45 5.96 -4.12
C PRO A 131 -8.90 5.83 -4.60
N GLU A 132 -9.27 4.71 -5.22
CA GLU A 132 -10.66 4.42 -5.63
C GLU A 132 -11.59 4.18 -4.43
N ALA A 133 -11.04 3.98 -3.22
CA ALA A 133 -11.78 3.77 -1.97
C ALA A 133 -12.78 2.58 -1.99
N GLY A 134 -12.69 1.72 -2.97
CA GLY A 134 -13.50 0.49 -3.13
C GLY A 134 -13.04 -0.30 -4.33
N HIS A 135 -13.14 -1.63 -4.27
CA HIS A 135 -12.85 -2.49 -5.41
C HIS A 135 -14.10 -2.71 -6.25
N GLN A 136 -13.91 -2.92 -7.52
CA GLN A 136 -14.99 -3.13 -8.47
C GLN A 136 -14.55 -4.17 -9.49
N ASP A 137 -14.48 -5.39 -9.32
CA ASP A 137 -14.15 -6.47 -10.27
C ASP A 137 -14.24 -6.05 -11.77
N ARG A 138 -13.48 -5.05 -12.17
CA ARG A 138 -13.53 -4.37 -13.47
C ARG A 138 -12.12 -4.04 -13.97
N HIS A 139 -11.95 -4.08 -15.29
CA HIS A 139 -10.66 -3.80 -15.94
C HIS A 139 -10.39 -2.31 -16.22
N TRP A 140 -11.17 -1.39 -15.68
CA TRP A 140 -10.99 0.05 -15.84
C TRP A 140 -10.92 0.77 -14.49
N LEU A 141 -10.27 1.90 -14.50
CA LEU A 141 -10.07 2.72 -13.32
C LEU A 141 -11.37 3.38 -12.86
N GLY A 142 -11.57 3.43 -11.56
CA GLY A 142 -12.60 4.23 -10.91
C GLY A 142 -12.15 5.68 -10.70
N THR A 143 -12.98 6.44 -9.97
CA THR A 143 -12.66 7.81 -9.59
C THR A 143 -11.64 7.81 -8.44
N PHE A 144 -10.56 8.55 -8.58
CA PHE A 144 -9.54 8.70 -7.55
C PHE A 144 -9.91 9.80 -6.55
N SER A 145 -9.84 9.47 -5.27
CA SER A 145 -9.90 10.47 -4.20
C SER A 145 -8.52 11.14 -4.04
N TYR A 146 -8.50 12.41 -3.67
CA TYR A 146 -7.24 13.18 -3.51
C TYR A 146 -6.53 12.96 -2.16
N GLY A 147 -7.03 12.04 -1.31
CA GLY A 147 -6.45 11.78 0.00
C GLY A 147 -4.99 11.36 -0.03
N TYR A 148 -4.56 10.66 -1.06
CA TYR A 148 -3.17 10.23 -1.21
C TYR A 148 -2.20 11.38 -1.49
N THR A 149 -2.60 12.38 -2.28
CA THR A 149 -1.77 13.57 -2.52
C THR A 149 -1.64 14.39 -1.27
N LYS A 150 -2.75 14.61 -0.55
CA LYS A 150 -2.75 15.30 0.73
C LYS A 150 -1.78 14.62 1.71
N MET A 151 -1.88 13.31 1.91
CA MET A 151 -0.97 12.54 2.77
C MET A 151 0.50 12.73 2.39
N ALA A 152 0.82 12.68 1.09
CA ALA A 152 2.20 12.80 0.63
C ALA A 152 2.78 14.19 0.88
N PHE A 153 2.01 15.25 0.68
CA PHE A 153 2.44 16.62 0.95
C PHE A 153 2.49 16.93 2.46
N GLU A 154 1.53 16.46 3.25
CA GLU A 154 1.55 16.60 4.71
C GLU A 154 2.77 15.86 5.31
N ALA A 155 3.15 14.70 4.76
CA ALA A 155 4.39 14.02 5.14
C ALA A 155 5.63 14.88 4.79
N ALA A 156 5.67 15.48 3.60
CA ALA A 156 6.78 16.34 3.20
C ALA A 156 6.90 17.58 4.13
N GLU A 157 5.78 18.22 4.44
CA GLU A 157 5.72 19.36 5.36
C GLU A 157 6.18 18.97 6.77
N MET A 158 5.71 17.84 7.30
CA MET A 158 6.14 17.29 8.60
C MET A 158 7.67 17.07 8.65
N GLY A 159 8.28 16.71 7.52
CA GLY A 159 9.73 16.57 7.36
C GLY A 159 10.45 17.84 6.93
N ASN A 160 9.82 19.04 7.03
CA ASN A 160 10.36 20.32 6.58
C ASN A 160 10.85 20.29 5.12
N PHE A 161 10.23 19.47 4.27
CA PHE A 161 10.59 19.28 2.85
C PHE A 161 12.04 18.83 2.61
N GLU A 162 12.71 18.31 3.64
CA GLU A 162 14.09 17.83 3.54
C GLU A 162 14.21 16.51 2.79
N LYS A 163 13.18 15.64 2.90
CA LYS A 163 13.14 14.34 2.26
C LYS A 163 12.33 14.39 0.97
N GLU A 164 12.90 13.80 -0.07
CA GLU A 164 12.20 13.61 -1.32
C GLU A 164 11.23 12.42 -1.22
N ILE A 165 9.95 12.70 -1.41
CA ILE A 165 8.91 11.68 -1.43
C ILE A 165 8.57 11.33 -2.87
N PHE A 166 8.46 10.05 -3.17
CA PHE A 166 8.06 9.54 -4.48
C PHE A 166 6.66 8.94 -4.44
N ILE A 167 5.86 9.23 -5.47
CA ILE A 167 4.63 8.52 -5.78
C ILE A 167 4.95 7.51 -6.87
N LEU A 168 4.66 6.23 -6.63
CA LEU A 168 4.85 5.15 -7.60
C LEU A 168 3.48 4.65 -8.05
N PRO A 169 3.07 4.95 -9.28
CA PRO A 169 1.86 4.37 -9.85
C PRO A 169 2.02 2.85 -9.98
N SER A 170 0.98 2.12 -9.62
CA SER A 170 0.91 0.67 -9.78
C SER A 170 -0.43 0.27 -10.37
N CYS A 171 -0.46 -0.83 -11.09
CA CYS A 171 -1.71 -1.48 -11.45
C CYS A 171 -1.63 -2.98 -11.22
N ASN A 172 -2.77 -3.54 -10.81
CA ASN A 172 -3.01 -4.95 -10.71
C ASN A 172 -3.93 -5.39 -11.84
N HIS A 173 -3.65 -6.54 -12.42
CA HIS A 173 -4.49 -7.10 -13.48
C HIS A 173 -4.64 -8.60 -13.28
N TYR A 174 -5.84 -9.10 -13.57
CA TYR A 174 -6.22 -10.49 -13.35
C TYR A 174 -6.81 -11.07 -14.61
N SER A 175 -6.46 -12.31 -14.94
CA SER A 175 -7.14 -13.03 -16.02
C SER A 175 -8.61 -13.31 -15.67
N GLU A 176 -8.86 -13.57 -14.38
CA GLU A 176 -10.19 -13.73 -13.79
C GLU A 176 -10.16 -13.26 -12.34
N TYR A 177 -11.24 -12.62 -11.85
CA TYR A 177 -11.32 -12.08 -10.49
C TYR A 177 -11.59 -13.14 -9.42
N SER A 178 -12.18 -14.24 -9.77
CA SER A 178 -12.57 -15.33 -8.88
C SER A 178 -12.01 -16.67 -9.33
N GLY A 179 -11.90 -17.61 -8.37
CA GLY A 179 -11.41 -18.95 -8.64
C GLY A 179 -9.91 -19.13 -8.39
N LEU A 180 -9.47 -20.39 -8.53
CA LEU A 180 -8.08 -20.79 -8.35
C LEU A 180 -7.36 -20.92 -9.70
N ARG A 181 -6.03 -20.83 -9.68
CA ARG A 181 -5.16 -21.06 -10.84
C ARG A 181 -5.32 -20.06 -11.97
N ASN A 182 -5.79 -18.86 -11.65
CA ASN A 182 -5.80 -17.71 -12.55
C ASN A 182 -4.40 -17.09 -12.67
N GLU A 183 -4.24 -16.09 -13.50
CA GLU A 183 -3.01 -15.33 -13.63
C GLU A 183 -3.19 -13.94 -13.04
N MET A 184 -2.13 -13.43 -12.41
CA MET A 184 -2.07 -12.10 -11.81
C MET A 184 -0.87 -11.35 -12.37
N LEU A 185 -1.02 -10.07 -12.65
CA LEU A 185 0.04 -9.18 -13.08
C LEU A 185 0.05 -7.94 -12.20
N ILE A 186 1.22 -7.60 -11.68
CA ILE A 186 1.50 -6.33 -11.01
C ILE A 186 2.50 -5.57 -11.86
N LYS A 187 2.18 -4.31 -12.20
CA LYS A 187 3.04 -3.47 -13.02
C LYS A 187 3.24 -2.12 -12.34
N TYR A 188 4.49 -1.68 -12.30
CA TYR A 188 4.85 -0.35 -11.79
C TYR A 188 5.08 0.64 -12.94
N GLY A 189 4.58 1.87 -12.75
CA GLY A 189 4.88 3.00 -13.60
C GLY A 189 6.22 3.64 -13.24
N THR A 190 6.53 4.76 -13.86
CA THR A 190 7.70 5.58 -13.50
C THR A 190 7.43 6.30 -12.18
N PRO A 191 8.35 6.29 -11.21
CA PRO A 191 8.18 7.03 -9.96
C PRO A 191 8.16 8.54 -10.22
N ILE A 192 7.24 9.23 -9.56
CA ILE A 192 7.03 10.67 -9.66
C ILE A 192 7.59 11.30 -8.40
N SER A 193 8.64 12.13 -8.54
CA SER A 193 9.15 12.95 -7.44
C SER A 193 8.17 14.07 -7.08
N LEU A 194 7.91 14.27 -5.80
CA LEU A 194 7.13 15.42 -5.33
C LEU A 194 7.97 16.68 -5.12
N LYS A 195 9.28 16.56 -5.10
CA LYS A 195 10.20 17.69 -4.83
C LYS A 195 9.96 18.91 -5.73
N PRO A 196 9.72 18.77 -7.05
CA PRO A 196 9.43 19.92 -7.92
C PRO A 196 8.16 20.70 -7.55
N TYR A 197 7.27 20.10 -6.76
CA TYR A 197 5.97 20.66 -6.38
C TYR A 197 5.94 21.24 -4.96
N TYR A 198 7.03 21.12 -4.18
CA TYR A 198 7.06 21.57 -2.78
C TYR A 198 6.88 23.09 -2.65
N GLU A 199 7.38 23.87 -3.62
CA GLU A 199 7.22 25.33 -3.62
C GLU A 199 5.80 25.78 -4.01
N LEU A 200 4.98 24.87 -4.56
CA LEU A 200 3.61 25.16 -4.97
C LEU A 200 2.58 24.81 -3.90
N TYR A 201 2.95 24.02 -2.91
CA TYR A 201 2.13 23.59 -1.80
C TYR A 201 2.16 24.61 -0.65
#